data_2c0d628ea39f0976f1fc99f71bea0c8d
#
_entry.id   2c0d628ea39f0976f1fc99f71bea0c8d
#
_cell.length_a   1.000
_cell.length_b   1.000
_cell.length_c   1.000
_cell.angle_alpha   90.00
_cell.angle_beta   90.00
_cell.angle_gamma   90.00
#
_symmetry.space_group_name_H-M   'P 1'
#
loop_
_entity.id
_entity.type
_entity.pdbx_description
1 polymer ?
#
loop_
_entity_poly.entity_id
_entity_poly.type
_entity_poly.pdbx_seq_one_letter_code
_entity_poly.pdbx_strand_id
1 'polypeptide(L)'
;MVLEDVDHRPGLGAFVGEMHAVIGLALSCIGYVTNGAVRDLAAVKELGFHLFSGTVSVSHAHAHLVDFGDPVTIGGLKISPGDLIHGDRNGVQTIPLKIAAQIPEEAEKVMRSESELKEFCQSPQFSLDGLAKRLKQGPRDCL
;
A
#
# COMPACT_ATOMS: atom_id res chain seq x y z
N MET A 1 -10.68 -5.49 1.28
CA MET A 1 -11.27 -5.38 2.64
C MET A 1 -10.25 -4.73 3.55
N VAL A 2 -10.70 -3.91 4.53
CA VAL A 2 -9.80 -3.26 5.49
C VAL A 2 -10.24 -3.65 6.90
N LEU A 3 -9.27 -4.06 7.73
CA LEU A 3 -9.48 -4.57 9.08
C LEU A 3 -8.57 -3.83 10.05
N GLU A 4 -9.14 -3.09 10.99
CA GLU A 4 -8.39 -2.52 12.11
C GLU A 4 -8.36 -3.50 13.28
N ASP A 5 -7.16 -3.84 13.74
CA ASP A 5 -6.94 -4.52 15.01
C ASP A 5 -6.92 -3.45 16.09
N VAL A 6 -7.96 -3.46 16.94
CA VAL A 6 -8.17 -2.48 18.00
C VAL A 6 -7.65 -2.93 19.36
N ASP A 7 -6.93 -4.04 19.41
CA ASP A 7 -6.31 -4.54 20.63
C ASP A 7 -5.29 -3.53 21.17
N HIS A 8 -5.06 -3.56 22.47
CA HIS A 8 -4.04 -2.74 23.12
C HIS A 8 -2.64 -2.98 22.52
N ARG A 9 -2.39 -4.16 21.96
CA ARG A 9 -1.15 -4.55 21.27
C ARG A 9 -1.51 -5.23 19.96
N PRO A 10 -1.80 -4.45 18.90
CA PRO A 10 -2.13 -5.00 17.60
C PRO A 10 -1.08 -5.98 17.08
N GLY A 11 -1.52 -7.03 16.41
CA GLY A 11 -0.63 -7.98 15.76
C GLY A 11 -0.04 -9.09 16.63
N LEU A 12 -0.53 -9.29 17.86
CA LEU A 12 -0.10 -10.43 18.69
C LEU A 12 -0.50 -11.78 18.10
N GLY A 13 -1.68 -11.87 17.48
CA GLY A 13 -2.17 -13.05 16.82
C GLY A 13 -2.62 -12.74 15.39
N ALA A 14 -2.40 -13.69 14.47
CA ALA A 14 -2.82 -13.52 13.10
C ALA A 14 -4.31 -13.84 12.96
N PHE A 15 -5.09 -12.86 12.51
CA PHE A 15 -6.49 -13.06 12.11
C PHE A 15 -6.57 -13.56 10.66
N VAL A 16 -5.87 -12.90 9.73
CA VAL A 16 -5.91 -13.18 8.31
C VAL A 16 -4.87 -14.23 7.91
N GLY A 17 -5.30 -15.27 7.22
CA GLY A 17 -4.47 -16.32 6.63
C GLY A 17 -5.12 -16.89 5.38
N GLU A 18 -4.67 -18.08 4.93
CA GLU A 18 -5.13 -18.74 3.71
C GLU A 18 -6.66 -18.86 3.61
N MET A 19 -7.32 -19.35 4.67
CA MET A 19 -8.78 -19.51 4.64
C MET A 19 -9.53 -18.19 4.46
N HIS A 20 -9.03 -17.09 5.06
CA HIS A 20 -9.62 -15.76 4.86
C HIS A 20 -9.39 -15.25 3.43
N ALA A 21 -8.24 -15.57 2.82
CA ALA A 21 -7.99 -15.25 1.42
C ALA A 21 -8.94 -15.99 0.48
N VAL A 22 -9.15 -17.30 0.70
CA VAL A 22 -10.11 -18.11 -0.08
C VAL A 22 -11.53 -17.56 0.06
N ILE A 23 -11.97 -17.27 1.27
CA ILE A 23 -13.29 -16.67 1.54
C ILE A 23 -13.38 -15.28 0.89
N GLY A 24 -12.34 -14.47 1.02
CA GLY A 24 -12.26 -13.15 0.40
C GLY A 24 -12.43 -13.19 -1.10
N LEU A 25 -11.71 -14.09 -1.79
CA LEU A 25 -11.85 -14.30 -3.24
C LEU A 25 -13.25 -14.73 -3.63
N ALA A 26 -13.88 -15.63 -2.87
CA ALA A 26 -15.28 -16.04 -3.12
C ALA A 26 -16.28 -14.88 -2.97
N LEU A 27 -15.92 -13.87 -2.17
CA LEU A 27 -16.68 -12.63 -1.98
C LEU A 27 -16.23 -11.49 -2.92
N SER A 28 -15.44 -11.81 -3.95
CA SER A 28 -14.88 -10.84 -4.91
C SER A 28 -13.95 -9.79 -4.28
N CYS A 29 -13.37 -10.09 -3.13
CA CYS A 29 -12.30 -9.28 -2.55
C CYS A 29 -10.95 -9.69 -3.18
N ILE A 30 -10.11 -8.71 -3.48
CA ILE A 30 -8.77 -8.95 -4.06
C ILE A 30 -7.65 -8.89 -3.02
N GLY A 31 -7.94 -8.45 -1.80
CA GLY A 31 -6.94 -8.34 -0.75
C GLY A 31 -7.47 -7.81 0.58
N TYR A 32 -6.59 -7.88 1.58
CA TYR A 32 -6.78 -7.31 2.91
C TYR A 32 -5.71 -6.26 3.21
N VAL A 33 -6.13 -5.21 3.92
CA VAL A 33 -5.26 -4.21 4.54
C VAL A 33 -5.55 -4.22 6.03
N THR A 34 -4.51 -4.36 6.88
CA THR A 34 -4.67 -4.41 8.34
C THR A 34 -3.43 -3.90 9.08
N ASN A 35 -3.60 -3.33 10.27
CA ASN A 35 -2.53 -3.08 11.22
C ASN A 35 -2.21 -4.31 12.10
N GLY A 36 -3.07 -5.34 12.05
CA GLY A 36 -2.90 -6.60 12.74
C GLY A 36 -1.90 -7.54 12.04
N ALA A 37 -1.80 -8.77 12.55
CA ALA A 37 -0.93 -9.80 11.98
C ALA A 37 -1.64 -10.65 10.92
N VAL A 38 -0.84 -11.15 9.97
CA VAL A 38 -1.25 -12.13 8.96
C VAL A 38 -0.36 -13.37 9.03
N ARG A 39 -0.79 -14.46 8.40
CA ARG A 39 -0.02 -15.71 8.28
C ARG A 39 -0.22 -16.35 6.91
N ASP A 40 0.39 -17.50 6.68
CA ASP A 40 0.24 -18.35 5.48
C ASP A 40 0.64 -17.61 4.18
N LEU A 41 1.68 -16.75 4.23
CA LEU A 41 2.03 -15.83 3.15
C LEU A 41 2.29 -16.54 1.82
N ALA A 42 2.92 -17.73 1.84
CA ALA A 42 3.20 -18.48 0.61
C ALA A 42 1.91 -18.95 -0.06
N ALA A 43 1.00 -19.58 0.70
CA ALA A 43 -0.28 -20.05 0.18
C ALA A 43 -1.16 -18.89 -0.30
N VAL A 44 -1.22 -17.79 0.44
CA VAL A 44 -1.99 -16.59 0.04
C VAL A 44 -1.43 -15.97 -1.25
N LYS A 45 -0.11 -15.96 -1.42
CA LYS A 45 0.53 -15.50 -2.65
C LYS A 45 0.18 -16.38 -3.86
N GLU A 46 0.15 -17.70 -3.69
CA GLU A 46 -0.24 -18.65 -4.74
C GLU A 46 -1.69 -18.45 -5.18
N LEU A 47 -2.58 -18.05 -4.27
CA LEU A 47 -3.96 -17.68 -4.57
C LEU A 47 -4.09 -16.35 -5.35
N GLY A 48 -3.00 -15.57 -5.48
CA GLY A 48 -3.04 -14.24 -6.08
C GLY A 48 -3.76 -13.19 -5.23
N PHE A 49 -3.91 -13.45 -3.93
CA PHE A 49 -4.58 -12.55 -3.00
C PHE A 49 -3.57 -11.60 -2.35
N HIS A 50 -3.90 -10.31 -2.26
CA HIS A 50 -2.99 -9.29 -1.74
C HIS A 50 -3.15 -9.12 -0.21
N LEU A 51 -2.01 -9.11 0.50
CA LEU A 51 -1.97 -8.82 1.94
C LEU A 51 -1.08 -7.62 2.22
N PHE A 52 -1.64 -6.63 2.90
CA PHE A 52 -0.92 -5.49 3.47
C PHE A 52 -1.15 -5.51 4.97
N SER A 53 -0.08 -5.72 5.75
CA SER A 53 -0.21 -5.91 7.20
C SER A 53 0.93 -5.25 7.98
N GLY A 54 0.66 -4.95 9.23
CA GLY A 54 1.66 -4.42 10.16
C GLY A 54 2.72 -5.45 10.54
N THR A 55 2.37 -6.74 10.58
CA THR A 55 3.29 -7.81 10.99
C THR A 55 2.81 -9.20 10.54
N VAL A 56 3.67 -10.19 10.75
CA VAL A 56 3.39 -11.61 10.51
C VAL A 56 3.48 -12.36 11.84
N SER A 57 2.53 -13.24 12.12
CA SER A 57 2.53 -14.07 13.33
C SER A 57 2.11 -15.50 13.01
N VAL A 58 2.75 -16.47 13.63
CA VAL A 58 2.37 -17.89 13.53
C VAL A 58 1.15 -18.23 14.38
N SER A 59 0.87 -17.41 15.41
CA SER A 59 -0.22 -17.63 16.35
C SER A 59 -1.55 -17.21 15.77
N HIS A 60 -2.57 -18.04 15.92
CA HIS A 60 -3.94 -17.68 15.59
C HIS A 60 -4.51 -16.69 16.62
N ALA A 61 -5.16 -15.64 16.17
CA ALA A 61 -5.87 -14.71 17.07
C ALA A 61 -7.17 -15.32 17.57
N HIS A 62 -7.53 -15.04 18.83
CA HIS A 62 -8.90 -15.19 19.34
C HIS A 62 -9.69 -13.91 19.04
N ALA A 63 -9.94 -13.71 17.73
CA ALA A 63 -10.56 -12.49 17.27
C ALA A 63 -12.09 -12.58 17.29
N HIS A 64 -12.73 -11.42 17.55
CA HIS A 64 -14.15 -11.21 17.35
C HIS A 64 -14.36 -9.82 16.75
N LEU A 65 -15.36 -9.70 15.90
CA LEU A 65 -15.71 -8.41 15.31
C LEU A 65 -16.43 -7.56 16.35
N VAL A 66 -15.92 -6.34 16.55
CA VAL A 66 -16.53 -5.37 17.47
C VAL A 66 -17.45 -4.41 16.73
N ASP A 67 -17.13 -4.10 15.45
CA ASP A 67 -17.93 -3.22 14.60
C ASP A 67 -17.61 -3.47 13.11
N PHE A 68 -18.46 -2.94 12.20
CA PHE A 68 -18.23 -3.00 10.75
C PHE A 68 -18.98 -1.87 10.03
N GLY A 69 -18.43 -1.48 8.87
CA GLY A 69 -19.04 -0.46 8.02
C GLY A 69 -18.64 0.97 8.35
N ASP A 70 -17.90 1.17 9.44
CA ASP A 70 -17.36 2.46 9.85
C ASP A 70 -15.93 2.70 9.33
N PRO A 71 -15.47 3.97 9.28
CA PRO A 71 -14.08 4.29 8.98
C PRO A 71 -13.11 3.67 9.99
N VAL A 72 -12.00 3.15 9.48
CA VAL A 72 -10.91 2.56 10.28
C VAL A 72 -9.61 3.34 10.09
N THR A 73 -8.64 3.13 11.01
CA THR A 73 -7.33 3.77 10.92
C THR A 73 -6.22 2.73 10.90
N ILE A 74 -5.50 2.63 9.78
CA ILE A 74 -4.41 1.69 9.57
C ILE A 74 -3.09 2.46 9.45
N GLY A 75 -2.18 2.28 10.41
CA GLY A 75 -0.89 2.96 10.37
C GLY A 75 -0.97 4.50 10.30
N GLY A 76 -2.02 5.09 10.86
CA GLY A 76 -2.30 6.53 10.78
C GLY A 76 -3.10 6.94 9.53
N LEU A 77 -3.31 6.05 8.55
CA LEU A 77 -4.15 6.30 7.39
C LEU A 77 -5.62 6.01 7.73
N LYS A 78 -6.46 7.03 7.71
CA LYS A 78 -7.91 6.88 7.84
C LYS A 78 -8.50 6.40 6.51
N ILE A 79 -9.27 5.32 6.56
CA ILE A 79 -9.90 4.68 5.41
C ILE A 79 -11.39 4.55 5.68
N SER A 80 -12.20 5.04 4.77
CA SER A 80 -13.67 4.96 4.83
C SER A 80 -14.22 3.97 3.80
N PRO A 81 -15.39 3.39 4.05
CA PRO A 81 -16.06 2.59 3.02
C PRO A 81 -16.22 3.37 1.70
N GLY A 82 -15.81 2.74 0.59
CA GLY A 82 -15.85 3.35 -0.73
C GLY A 82 -14.57 4.10 -1.14
N ASP A 83 -13.59 4.26 -0.24
CA ASP A 83 -12.29 4.84 -0.61
C ASP A 83 -11.56 3.96 -1.64
N LEU A 84 -10.94 4.62 -2.61
CA LEU A 84 -10.02 3.98 -3.54
C LEU A 84 -8.65 3.86 -2.85
N ILE A 85 -8.15 2.63 -2.77
CA ILE A 85 -6.85 2.32 -2.17
C ILE A 85 -5.88 1.87 -3.27
N HIS A 86 -4.71 2.47 -3.31
CA HIS A 86 -3.55 1.95 -4.01
C HIS A 86 -2.65 1.22 -3.00
N GLY A 87 -2.15 0.05 -3.38
CA GLY A 87 -1.22 -0.71 -2.56
C GLY A 87 -0.15 -1.38 -3.41
N ASP A 88 1.11 -1.26 -2.97
CA ASP A 88 2.26 -1.93 -3.56
C ASP A 88 3.23 -2.41 -2.46
N ARG A 89 4.46 -2.80 -2.82
CA ARG A 89 5.49 -3.24 -1.86
C ARG A 89 5.91 -2.18 -0.85
N ASN A 90 5.60 -0.90 -1.08
CA ASN A 90 5.94 0.20 -0.19
C ASN A 90 4.85 0.47 0.84
N GLY A 91 3.65 -0.10 0.64
CA GLY A 91 2.52 0.05 1.54
C GLY A 91 1.23 0.42 0.82
N VAL A 92 0.35 1.12 1.53
CA VAL A 92 -0.96 1.52 1.02
C VAL A 92 -1.21 3.00 1.22
N GLN A 93 -1.98 3.59 0.31
CA GLN A 93 -2.48 4.96 0.41
C GLN A 93 -3.87 5.08 -0.20
N THR A 94 -4.64 6.07 0.23
CA THR A 94 -5.91 6.41 -0.39
C THR A 94 -5.70 7.36 -1.57
N ILE A 95 -6.52 7.20 -2.61
CA ILE A 95 -6.54 8.07 -3.78
C ILE A 95 -7.89 8.79 -3.82
N PRO A 96 -7.92 10.13 -3.76
CA PRO A 96 -9.16 10.87 -3.93
C PRO A 96 -9.79 10.58 -5.30
N LEU A 97 -11.04 10.11 -5.31
CA LEU A 97 -11.72 9.69 -6.53
C LEU A 97 -11.75 10.77 -7.61
N LYS A 98 -11.82 12.04 -7.21
CA LYS A 98 -11.85 13.19 -8.14
C LYS A 98 -10.61 13.34 -9.02
N ILE A 99 -9.46 12.79 -8.59
CA ILE A 99 -8.19 12.86 -9.33
C ILE A 99 -7.72 11.51 -9.86
N ALA A 100 -8.40 10.42 -9.50
CA ALA A 100 -7.96 9.05 -9.81
C ALA A 100 -7.68 8.84 -11.31
N ALA A 101 -8.53 9.38 -12.18
CA ALA A 101 -8.37 9.26 -13.62
C ALA A 101 -7.15 10.03 -14.19
N GLN A 102 -6.62 11.00 -13.44
CA GLN A 102 -5.48 11.81 -13.87
C GLN A 102 -4.14 11.20 -13.45
N ILE A 103 -4.14 10.33 -12.43
CA ILE A 103 -2.91 9.77 -11.85
C ILE A 103 -2.03 9.04 -12.87
N PRO A 104 -2.54 8.18 -13.78
CA PRO A 104 -1.69 7.49 -14.74
C PRO A 104 -0.86 8.45 -15.60
N GLU A 105 -1.48 9.49 -16.14
CA GLU A 105 -0.79 10.48 -16.97
C GLU A 105 0.26 11.27 -16.19
N GLU A 106 -0.09 11.72 -14.97
CA GLU A 106 0.84 12.46 -14.12
C GLU A 106 2.01 11.56 -13.64
N ALA A 107 1.73 10.30 -13.30
CA ALA A 107 2.76 9.34 -12.95
C ALA A 107 3.75 9.09 -14.11
N GLU A 108 3.27 8.99 -15.35
CA GLU A 108 4.15 8.87 -16.52
C GLU A 108 5.06 10.10 -16.70
N LYS A 109 4.55 11.30 -16.46
CA LYS A 109 5.35 12.54 -16.53
C LYS A 109 6.47 12.51 -15.47
N VAL A 110 6.15 12.14 -14.23
CA VAL A 110 7.12 12.01 -13.14
C VAL A 110 8.18 10.95 -13.49
N MET A 111 7.78 9.74 -13.88
CA MET A 111 8.70 8.66 -14.24
C MET A 111 9.63 9.04 -15.38
N ARG A 112 9.14 9.80 -16.38
CA ARG A 112 9.96 10.28 -17.49
C ARG A 112 11.02 11.27 -16.99
N SER A 113 10.61 12.25 -16.18
CA SER A 113 11.53 13.23 -15.60
C SER A 113 12.60 12.57 -14.73
N GLU A 114 12.22 11.57 -13.93
CA GLU A 114 13.17 10.79 -13.14
C GLU A 114 14.13 9.96 -14.00
N SER A 115 13.65 9.36 -15.09
CA SER A 115 14.51 8.63 -16.04
C SER A 115 15.56 9.54 -16.67
N GLU A 116 15.17 10.72 -17.13
CA GLU A 116 16.09 11.71 -17.69
C GLU A 116 17.15 12.15 -16.67
N LEU A 117 16.76 12.31 -15.41
CA LEU A 117 17.70 12.64 -14.35
C LEU A 117 18.66 11.48 -14.05
N LYS A 118 18.15 10.24 -13.99
CA LYS A 118 18.98 9.04 -13.81
C LYS A 118 20.00 8.88 -14.93
N GLU A 119 19.57 9.03 -16.19
CA GLU A 119 20.44 8.97 -17.35
C GLU A 119 21.54 10.02 -17.28
N PHE A 120 21.20 11.26 -16.92
CA PHE A 120 22.18 12.31 -16.73
C PHE A 120 23.19 11.95 -15.63
N CYS A 121 22.74 11.47 -14.46
CA CYS A 121 23.60 11.09 -13.36
C CYS A 121 24.56 9.95 -13.71
N GLN A 122 24.20 9.08 -14.65
CA GLN A 122 25.00 7.95 -15.11
C GLN A 122 25.86 8.29 -16.34
N SER A 123 25.70 9.49 -16.90
CA SER A 123 26.41 9.90 -18.11
C SER A 123 27.81 10.45 -17.85
N PRO A 124 28.72 10.41 -18.83
CA PRO A 124 30.02 11.08 -18.74
C PRO A 124 29.93 12.60 -18.59
N GLN A 125 28.77 13.20 -18.90
CA GLN A 125 28.50 14.64 -18.79
C GLN A 125 28.03 15.04 -17.38
N PHE A 126 27.97 14.11 -16.44
CA PHE A 126 27.57 14.43 -15.06
C PHE A 126 28.43 15.54 -14.46
N SER A 127 27.77 16.51 -13.82
CA SER A 127 28.39 17.55 -13.02
C SER A 127 27.44 18.02 -11.94
N LEU A 128 27.97 18.51 -10.83
CA LEU A 128 27.17 19.03 -9.71
C LEU A 128 26.31 20.24 -10.14
N ASP A 129 26.87 21.12 -10.96
CA ASP A 129 26.14 22.26 -11.51
C ASP A 129 25.00 21.82 -12.44
N GLY A 130 25.25 20.78 -13.27
CA GLY A 130 24.23 20.19 -14.13
C GLY A 130 23.11 19.53 -13.34
N LEU A 131 23.45 18.82 -12.25
CA LEU A 131 22.47 18.25 -11.33
C LEU A 131 21.63 19.33 -10.65
N ALA A 132 22.29 20.35 -10.07
CA ALA A 132 21.58 21.44 -9.40
C ALA A 132 20.60 22.19 -10.33
N LYS A 133 20.96 22.36 -11.61
CA LYS A 133 20.04 22.96 -12.61
C LYS A 133 18.82 22.09 -12.87
N ARG A 134 19.00 20.76 -13.03
CA ARG A 134 17.90 19.82 -13.28
C ARG A 134 16.94 19.69 -12.10
N LEU A 135 17.48 19.63 -10.88
CA LEU A 135 16.67 19.57 -9.66
C LEU A 135 15.82 20.84 -9.45
N LYS A 136 16.27 21.99 -9.93
CA LYS A 136 15.48 23.24 -9.90
C LYS A 136 14.36 23.28 -10.94
N GLN A 137 14.46 22.51 -12.01
CA GLN A 137 13.51 22.45 -13.12
C GLN A 137 12.50 21.31 -13.00
N GLY A 138 12.80 20.29 -12.19
CA GLY A 138 11.89 19.17 -11.92
C GLY A 138 10.68 19.56 -11.07
N PRO A 139 9.67 18.69 -11.00
CA PRO A 139 8.53 18.89 -10.10
C PRO A 139 9.03 19.09 -8.68
N ARG A 140 8.63 20.19 -8.02
CA ARG A 140 9.16 20.61 -6.71
C ARG A 140 8.76 19.68 -5.55
N ASP A 141 7.87 18.74 -5.79
CA ASP A 141 7.24 17.90 -4.78
C ASP A 141 7.87 16.49 -4.68
N CYS A 142 9.01 16.24 -5.35
CA CYS A 142 9.66 14.93 -5.37
C CYS A 142 10.98 14.87 -4.55
N LEU A 143 11.25 15.84 -3.66
CA LEU A 143 12.41 15.83 -2.76
C LEU A 143 11.99 15.99 -1.30
#